data_c64ddfdbe900526c2a6b8681268358d3
#
_entry.id   c64ddfdbe900526c2a6b8681268358d3
#
_cell.length_a   1.000
_cell.length_b   1.000
_cell.length_c   1.000
_cell.angle_alpha   90.00
_cell.angle_beta   90.00
_cell.angle_gamma   90.00
#
_symmetry.space_group_name_H-M   'P 1'
#
loop_
_entity.id
_entity.type
_entity.pdbx_description
1 polymer ?
#
loop_
_entity_poly.entity_id
_entity_poly.type
_entity_poly.pdbx_seq_one_letter_code
_entity_poly.pdbx_strand_id
1 'polypeptide(L)'
;MGARAAPIRSIATCRPLKACVRHGEVPGRLSGLAMLALQDDGRASNHDELMTGTHSDRLENGPLPPRAGVGLKPEHYREILETSPDIGWFEIHAENYMGEGGPPHHYLGAIRERYPMSLHGVGLSIGGSSALDQEHLARLKSLIERYRPSLFSEHLAWSSHDGLYLNDLLPLPYTEETLERVCEHIDEVQEALQLRMLLENPSTYVAFADPAMSEVEFLREVVRRTGCGLLLDVNNVFVQSVNHGFDATAFIDAFPVEHVGEIHLGGHAADSDDDGSALLIDDHGREIADAVWALYAHTLARAGARPTLIEWDNDVPRWEVLFAEAKRADAAIAARRTNRIAVPA
;
A
#
# COMPACT_ATOMS: atom_id res chain seq x y z
N MET A 1 20.94 -42.44 -14.85
CA MET A 1 19.53 -42.23 -15.22
C MET A 1 19.30 -40.72 -15.13
N GLY A 2 19.30 -40.06 -16.31
CA GLY A 2 19.25 -38.59 -16.40
C GLY A 2 17.82 -38.09 -16.32
N ALA A 3 17.58 -37.18 -15.38
CA ALA A 3 16.37 -36.38 -15.36
C ALA A 3 16.48 -35.36 -16.51
N ARG A 4 15.56 -35.43 -17.45
CA ARG A 4 15.40 -34.44 -18.52
C ARG A 4 14.74 -33.20 -17.92
N ALA A 5 15.43 -32.07 -18.00
CA ALA A 5 14.84 -30.76 -17.76
C ALA A 5 13.72 -30.52 -18.81
N ALA A 6 12.57 -30.06 -18.34
CA ALA A 6 11.49 -29.63 -19.22
C ALA A 6 11.91 -28.34 -19.96
N PRO A 7 11.49 -28.14 -21.22
CA PRO A 7 11.87 -26.96 -21.98
C PRO A 7 11.18 -25.72 -21.41
N ILE A 8 11.98 -24.72 -21.11
CA ILE A 8 11.54 -23.34 -20.82
C ILE A 8 10.86 -22.84 -22.10
N ARG A 9 9.56 -22.55 -22.01
CA ARG A 9 8.80 -21.96 -23.12
C ARG A 9 9.25 -20.51 -23.30
N SER A 10 9.87 -20.26 -24.43
CA SER A 10 10.18 -18.92 -24.93
C SER A 10 8.86 -18.20 -25.23
N ILE A 11 8.51 -17.17 -24.47
CA ILE A 11 7.50 -16.19 -24.84
C ILE A 11 8.23 -15.11 -25.67
N ALA A 12 8.53 -15.44 -26.91
CA ALA A 12 8.94 -14.47 -27.91
C ALA A 12 7.68 -14.07 -28.69
N THR A 13 7.15 -12.94 -28.39
CA THR A 13 6.54 -11.89 -29.20
C THR A 13 5.61 -11.08 -28.32
N CYS A 14 6.12 -9.97 -27.85
CA CYS A 14 5.32 -8.93 -27.23
C CYS A 14 4.32 -8.41 -28.27
N ARG A 15 3.08 -8.86 -28.23
CA ARG A 15 1.97 -8.12 -28.82
C ARG A 15 1.49 -7.14 -27.76
N PRO A 16 1.23 -5.87 -28.12
CA PRO A 16 0.71 -4.91 -27.15
C PRO A 16 -0.59 -5.46 -26.56
N LEU A 17 -0.65 -5.52 -25.23
CA LEU A 17 -1.89 -5.69 -24.49
C LEU A 17 -2.89 -4.68 -25.03
N LYS A 18 -3.88 -5.14 -25.78
CA LYS A 18 -5.04 -4.33 -26.07
C LYS A 18 -5.79 -4.18 -24.75
N ALA A 19 -5.60 -3.02 -24.11
CA ALA A 19 -6.52 -2.59 -23.07
C ALA A 19 -7.92 -2.85 -23.60
N CYS A 20 -8.72 -3.59 -22.87
CA CYS A 20 -10.12 -3.84 -23.17
C CYS A 20 -10.90 -2.56 -22.90
N VAL A 21 -10.65 -1.53 -23.73
CA VAL A 21 -11.47 -0.33 -23.77
C VAL A 21 -12.71 -0.71 -24.56
N ARG A 22 -13.77 -1.04 -23.86
CA ARG A 22 -15.11 -0.99 -24.47
C ARG A 22 -15.31 0.46 -24.91
N HIS A 23 -15.48 0.64 -26.22
CA HIS A 23 -15.88 1.90 -26.81
C HIS A 23 -17.23 2.34 -26.21
N GLY A 24 -17.17 3.18 -25.21
CA GLY A 24 -18.18 4.11 -24.79
C GLY A 24 -17.52 5.48 -24.81
N GLU A 25 -18.15 6.40 -25.50
CA GLU A 25 -17.66 7.74 -25.80
C GLU A 25 -17.03 8.42 -24.60
N VAL A 26 -15.84 9.00 -24.82
CA VAL A 26 -15.13 9.81 -23.84
C VAL A 26 -15.77 11.19 -23.81
N PRO A 27 -16.42 11.61 -22.72
CA PRO A 27 -16.54 13.03 -22.41
C PRO A 27 -15.29 13.39 -21.61
N GLY A 28 -14.49 14.27 -22.16
CA GLY A 28 -13.40 14.89 -21.42
C GLY A 28 -13.92 15.60 -20.18
N ARG A 29 -13.40 15.18 -19.05
CA ARG A 29 -13.11 15.97 -17.84
C ARG A 29 -12.80 15.00 -16.71
N LEU A 30 -11.62 15.14 -16.12
CA LEU A 30 -11.35 14.76 -14.75
C LEU A 30 -12.43 15.35 -13.84
N SER A 31 -13.34 14.52 -13.33
CA SER A 31 -14.25 14.89 -12.26
C SER A 31 -14.96 13.65 -11.75
N GLY A 32 -14.32 12.94 -10.90
CA GLY A 32 -14.89 11.88 -10.06
C GLY A 32 -15.10 12.31 -8.60
N LEU A 33 -15.16 13.62 -8.32
CA LEU A 33 -15.67 14.13 -7.06
C LEU A 33 -17.14 14.50 -7.26
N ALA A 34 -18.05 13.59 -6.91
CA ALA A 34 -19.44 13.95 -6.74
C ALA A 34 -19.54 14.94 -5.58
N MET A 35 -19.65 16.22 -5.94
CA MET A 35 -19.97 17.30 -5.03
C MET A 35 -21.43 17.11 -4.59
N LEU A 36 -21.65 16.44 -3.45
CA LEU A 36 -22.91 16.53 -2.71
C LEU A 36 -22.95 17.92 -2.08
N ALA A 37 -23.65 18.83 -2.74
CA ALA A 37 -24.01 20.13 -2.20
C ALA A 37 -24.90 19.90 -0.97
N LEU A 38 -24.33 20.12 0.22
CA LEU A 38 -25.08 20.26 1.45
C LEU A 38 -25.64 21.68 1.47
N GLN A 39 -26.97 21.81 1.42
CA GLN A 39 -27.67 23.04 1.74
C GLN A 39 -27.41 23.37 3.20
N ASP A 40 -26.79 24.50 3.43
CA ASP A 40 -26.52 25.09 4.72
C ASP A 40 -27.82 25.78 5.21
N ASP A 41 -28.54 25.11 6.10
CA ASP A 41 -29.66 25.75 6.80
C ASP A 41 -29.08 26.63 7.93
N GLY A 42 -28.93 27.91 7.59
CA GLY A 42 -28.47 28.93 8.51
C GLY A 42 -29.28 29.00 9.79
N ARG A 43 -28.69 28.53 10.89
CA ARG A 43 -29.01 28.98 12.25
C ARG A 43 -27.73 29.31 12.98
N ALA A 44 -27.40 30.59 12.97
CA ALA A 44 -26.43 31.18 13.89
C ALA A 44 -26.99 31.05 15.34
N SER A 45 -26.29 30.30 16.18
CA SER A 45 -26.40 30.45 17.62
C SER A 45 -25.03 30.78 18.19
N ASN A 46 -24.89 32.04 18.65
CA ASN A 46 -23.79 32.49 19.46
C ASN A 46 -23.73 31.68 20.75
N HIS A 47 -22.65 30.97 20.97
CA HIS A 47 -22.16 30.64 22.30
C HIS A 47 -20.64 30.72 22.28
N ASP A 48 -20.13 31.95 22.54
CA ASP A 48 -18.81 32.16 23.12
C ASP A 48 -18.87 31.66 24.58
N GLU A 49 -18.45 30.43 24.81
CA GLU A 49 -18.03 29.99 26.12
C GLU A 49 -16.56 29.62 26.06
N LEU A 50 -15.77 30.41 26.81
CA LEU A 50 -14.38 30.12 27.12
C LEU A 50 -14.23 28.68 27.63
N MET A 51 -13.74 27.82 26.76
CA MET A 51 -13.17 26.54 27.19
C MET A 51 -11.66 26.73 27.34
N THR A 52 -11.22 27.05 28.54
CA THR A 52 -9.86 26.71 28.97
C THR A 52 -9.74 25.20 29.09
N GLY A 53 -9.65 24.55 27.96
CA GLY A 53 -9.39 23.11 27.83
C GLY A 53 -7.90 22.87 27.96
N THR A 54 -7.52 22.15 28.99
CA THR A 54 -6.27 21.44 29.24
C THR A 54 -5.63 20.92 27.96
N HIS A 55 -4.29 21.03 27.89
CA HIS A 55 -3.44 20.43 26.87
C HIS A 55 -4.01 19.05 26.46
N SER A 56 -4.60 19.01 25.28
CA SER A 56 -4.88 17.75 24.57
C SER A 56 -3.53 17.07 24.39
N ASP A 57 -3.35 15.89 24.98
CA ASP A 57 -2.28 14.96 24.64
C ASP A 57 -2.41 14.64 23.14
N ARG A 58 -1.78 15.46 22.29
CA ARG A 58 -1.63 15.13 20.87
C ARG A 58 -0.89 13.81 20.84
N LEU A 59 -1.47 12.84 20.12
CA LEU A 59 -0.80 11.55 19.89
C LEU A 59 0.64 11.83 19.46
N GLU A 60 1.59 11.47 20.31
CA GLU A 60 3.01 11.57 19.98
C GLU A 60 3.28 10.71 18.74
N ASN A 61 4.21 11.14 17.88
CA ASN A 61 4.66 10.39 16.71
C ASN A 61 5.43 9.14 17.16
N GLY A 62 4.69 8.15 17.66
CA GLY A 62 5.22 6.83 17.96
C GLY A 62 5.13 5.91 16.75
N PRO A 63 5.79 4.75 16.81
CA PRO A 63 5.61 3.73 15.79
C PRO A 63 4.15 3.27 15.73
N LEU A 64 3.69 2.81 14.55
CA LEU A 64 2.37 2.20 14.45
C LEU A 64 2.25 1.01 15.42
N PRO A 65 1.10 0.88 16.09
CA PRO A 65 0.88 -0.29 16.94
C PRO A 65 0.83 -1.56 16.07
N PRO A 66 1.34 -2.71 16.54
CA PRO A 66 1.18 -3.97 15.84
C PRO A 66 -0.26 -4.48 16.00
N ARG A 67 -1.17 -3.80 15.33
CA ARG A 67 -2.61 -4.01 15.22
C ARG A 67 -3.05 -3.87 13.77
N ALA A 68 -4.29 -4.24 13.48
CA ALA A 68 -4.90 -3.96 12.19
C ALA A 68 -5.20 -2.48 12.02
N GLY A 69 -4.90 -1.96 10.83
CA GLY A 69 -5.34 -0.69 10.28
C GLY A 69 -6.23 -0.92 9.06
N VAL A 70 -6.84 0.14 8.56
CA VAL A 70 -7.60 0.13 7.31
C VAL A 70 -7.31 1.37 6.48
N GLY A 71 -7.44 1.27 5.16
CA GLY A 71 -7.41 2.41 4.26
C GLY A 71 -8.54 3.39 4.60
N LEU A 72 -8.20 4.67 4.82
CA LEU A 72 -9.17 5.70 5.17
C LEU A 72 -9.90 6.19 3.93
N LYS A 73 -11.19 5.87 3.81
CA LYS A 73 -12.03 6.23 2.66
C LYS A 73 -13.06 7.29 3.04
N PRO A 74 -13.38 8.23 2.12
CA PRO A 74 -14.35 9.31 2.39
C PRO A 74 -15.72 8.82 2.86
N GLU A 75 -16.16 7.67 2.36
CA GLU A 75 -17.43 7.04 2.69
C GLU A 75 -17.55 6.74 4.19
N HIS A 76 -16.43 6.51 4.88
CA HIS A 76 -16.39 6.09 6.29
C HIS A 76 -16.11 7.22 7.28
N TYR A 77 -15.73 8.43 6.83
CA TYR A 77 -15.30 9.52 7.71
C TYR A 77 -16.27 9.83 8.85
N ARG A 78 -17.55 9.97 8.52
CA ARG A 78 -18.58 10.33 9.51
C ARG A 78 -18.77 9.23 10.54
N GLU A 79 -18.90 8.00 10.07
CA GLU A 79 -19.09 6.85 10.94
C GLU A 79 -17.90 6.65 11.89
N ILE A 80 -16.66 6.80 11.40
CA ILE A 80 -15.46 6.73 12.22
C ILE A 80 -15.47 7.81 13.33
N LEU A 81 -15.87 9.05 12.99
CA LEU A 81 -15.89 10.14 13.96
C LEU A 81 -17.04 10.01 14.98
N GLU A 82 -18.18 9.47 14.57
CA GLU A 82 -19.36 9.27 15.41
C GLU A 82 -19.19 8.08 16.36
N THR A 83 -18.62 6.96 15.86
CA THR A 83 -18.54 5.71 16.62
C THR A 83 -17.23 5.51 17.36
N SER A 84 -16.15 6.20 16.94
CA SER A 84 -14.80 6.03 17.49
C SER A 84 -14.39 4.55 17.59
N PRO A 85 -14.34 3.81 16.45
CA PRO A 85 -14.15 2.36 16.47
C PRO A 85 -12.79 1.97 17.06
N ASP A 86 -12.73 0.80 17.69
CA ASP A 86 -11.49 0.23 18.21
C ASP A 86 -10.66 -0.39 17.07
N ILE A 87 -10.05 0.47 16.26
CA ILE A 87 -9.09 0.16 15.18
C ILE A 87 -7.70 0.63 15.59
N GLY A 88 -6.64 -0.03 15.10
CA GLY A 88 -5.27 0.33 15.47
C GLY A 88 -4.81 1.65 14.90
N TRP A 89 -5.10 1.92 13.62
CA TRP A 89 -4.60 3.07 12.86
C TRP A 89 -5.31 3.16 11.51
N PHE A 90 -5.08 4.26 10.80
CA PHE A 90 -5.56 4.46 9.44
C PHE A 90 -4.41 4.74 8.49
N GLU A 91 -4.58 4.35 7.22
CA GLU A 91 -3.70 4.75 6.13
C GLU A 91 -4.42 5.64 5.14
N ILE A 92 -3.68 6.55 4.54
CA ILE A 92 -4.16 7.38 3.43
C ILE A 92 -3.22 7.29 2.24
N HIS A 93 -3.78 7.32 1.03
CA HIS A 93 -3.02 7.59 -0.17
C HIS A 93 -2.65 9.08 -0.21
N ALA A 94 -1.35 9.37 -0.28
CA ALA A 94 -0.81 10.72 -0.19
C ALA A 94 -1.42 11.66 -1.22
N GLU A 95 -1.55 11.20 -2.44
CA GLU A 95 -2.00 11.98 -3.60
C GLU A 95 -3.43 12.51 -3.43
N ASN A 96 -4.28 11.80 -2.69
CA ASN A 96 -5.66 12.22 -2.41
C ASN A 96 -5.73 13.46 -1.49
N TYR A 97 -4.62 13.82 -0.83
CA TYR A 97 -4.55 14.92 0.15
C TYR A 97 -3.51 15.97 -0.21
N MET A 98 -2.97 15.98 -1.42
CA MET A 98 -2.01 16.99 -1.89
C MET A 98 -2.65 18.33 -2.29
N GLY A 99 -3.99 18.45 -2.20
CA GLY A 99 -4.70 19.71 -2.36
C GLY A 99 -4.49 20.66 -1.18
N GLU A 100 -4.77 21.95 -1.36
CA GLU A 100 -4.51 22.97 -0.34
C GLU A 100 -5.41 22.84 0.91
N GLY A 101 -6.63 22.27 0.77
CA GLY A 101 -7.60 22.18 1.86
C GLY A 101 -8.91 21.54 1.47
N GLY A 102 -9.99 21.93 2.16
CA GLY A 102 -11.34 21.43 1.88
C GLY A 102 -11.78 20.29 2.80
N PRO A 103 -12.95 19.65 2.49
CA PRO A 103 -13.52 18.61 3.33
C PRO A 103 -12.59 17.43 3.63
N PRO A 104 -11.76 16.92 2.69
CA PRO A 104 -10.84 15.83 2.99
C PRO A 104 -9.89 16.16 4.15
N HIS A 105 -9.31 17.35 4.14
CA HIS A 105 -8.40 17.78 5.20
C HIS A 105 -9.09 18.03 6.55
N HIS A 106 -10.35 18.49 6.53
CA HIS A 106 -11.14 18.65 7.74
C HIS A 106 -11.36 17.30 8.45
N TYR A 107 -11.81 16.30 7.70
CA TYR A 107 -12.03 14.97 8.25
C TYR A 107 -10.74 14.27 8.65
N LEU A 108 -9.73 14.35 7.78
CA LEU A 108 -8.40 13.77 8.07
C LEU A 108 -7.81 14.34 9.35
N GLY A 109 -7.89 15.67 9.55
CA GLY A 109 -7.40 16.32 10.77
C GLY A 109 -8.11 15.78 12.02
N ALA A 110 -9.44 15.71 12.01
CA ALA A 110 -10.22 15.22 13.12
C ALA A 110 -9.98 13.73 13.44
N ILE A 111 -9.75 12.89 12.42
CA ILE A 111 -9.42 11.48 12.60
C ILE A 111 -7.99 11.33 13.13
N ARG A 112 -7.03 12.10 12.58
CA ARG A 112 -5.62 12.10 13.03
C ARG A 112 -5.44 12.48 14.50
N GLU A 113 -6.32 13.30 15.06
CA GLU A 113 -6.31 13.62 16.48
C GLU A 113 -6.61 12.41 17.39
N ARG A 114 -7.24 11.37 16.84
CA ARG A 114 -7.71 10.20 17.59
C ARG A 114 -6.92 8.94 17.30
N TYR A 115 -6.32 8.84 16.10
CA TYR A 115 -5.68 7.62 15.62
C TYR A 115 -4.30 7.88 15.02
N PRO A 116 -3.35 6.95 15.21
CA PRO A 116 -2.12 6.92 14.44
C PRO A 116 -2.42 6.79 12.94
N MET A 117 -1.47 7.20 12.10
CA MET A 117 -1.66 7.23 10.66
C MET A 117 -0.40 6.80 9.93
N SER A 118 -0.58 6.00 8.87
CA SER A 118 0.38 5.73 7.82
C SER A 118 0.07 6.59 6.59
N LEU A 119 1.08 6.92 5.82
CA LEU A 119 0.98 7.63 4.55
C LEU A 119 1.57 6.75 3.46
N HIS A 120 0.77 6.40 2.47
CA HIS A 120 1.16 5.56 1.35
C HIS A 120 1.18 6.38 0.06
N GLY A 121 2.32 6.40 -0.64
CA GLY A 121 2.51 7.07 -1.91
C GLY A 121 2.33 6.11 -3.08
N VAL A 122 1.77 6.62 -4.16
CA VAL A 122 1.54 5.84 -5.39
C VAL A 122 2.10 6.53 -6.65
N GLY A 123 2.68 7.72 -6.49
CA GLY A 123 3.00 8.59 -7.62
C GLY A 123 4.47 8.96 -7.79
N LEU A 124 5.36 8.61 -6.87
CA LEU A 124 6.79 8.96 -6.97
C LEU A 124 7.52 8.24 -8.09
N SER A 125 7.02 7.08 -8.53
CA SER A 125 7.66 6.32 -9.61
C SER A 125 9.12 5.96 -9.30
N ILE A 126 9.37 5.41 -8.11
CA ILE A 126 10.71 5.10 -7.56
C ILE A 126 11.56 4.28 -8.55
N GLY A 127 10.94 3.37 -9.31
CA GLY A 127 11.58 2.56 -10.34
C GLY A 127 11.78 3.27 -11.69
N GLY A 128 11.29 4.52 -11.83
CA GLY A 128 11.34 5.27 -13.07
C GLY A 128 12.76 5.58 -13.55
N SER A 129 12.92 5.82 -14.87
CA SER A 129 14.22 6.18 -15.46
C SER A 129 14.54 7.67 -15.40
N SER A 130 13.54 8.52 -15.10
CA SER A 130 13.68 9.96 -14.95
C SER A 130 13.95 10.33 -13.50
N ALA A 131 14.51 11.52 -13.26
CA ALA A 131 14.62 12.08 -11.91
C ALA A 131 13.24 12.21 -11.26
N LEU A 132 13.18 12.17 -9.93
CA LEU A 132 11.95 12.34 -9.17
C LEU A 132 11.31 13.71 -9.42
N ASP A 133 9.98 13.75 -9.44
CA ASP A 133 9.22 15.00 -9.53
C ASP A 133 9.38 15.79 -8.22
N GLN A 134 10.13 16.90 -8.30
CA GLN A 134 10.43 17.75 -7.14
C GLN A 134 9.20 18.45 -6.59
N GLU A 135 8.21 18.76 -7.44
CA GLU A 135 6.96 19.37 -6.97
C GLU A 135 6.12 18.35 -6.22
N HIS A 136 6.05 17.12 -6.70
CA HIS A 136 5.40 16.01 -6.00
C HIS A 136 6.06 15.76 -4.62
N LEU A 137 7.39 15.68 -4.61
CA LEU A 137 8.16 15.47 -3.37
C LEU A 137 7.96 16.61 -2.35
N ALA A 138 7.87 17.86 -2.82
CA ALA A 138 7.57 19.01 -1.96
C ALA A 138 6.15 18.95 -1.36
N ARG A 139 5.16 18.47 -2.14
CA ARG A 139 3.79 18.26 -1.64
C ARG A 139 3.73 17.15 -0.61
N LEU A 140 4.44 16.03 -0.83
CA LEU A 140 4.60 14.96 0.16
C LEU A 140 5.20 15.47 1.47
N LYS A 141 6.28 16.26 1.38
CA LYS A 141 6.90 16.87 2.54
C LYS A 141 5.93 17.73 3.34
N SER A 142 5.17 18.59 2.65
CA SER A 142 4.16 19.43 3.28
C SER A 142 3.07 18.62 3.99
N LEU A 143 2.68 17.50 3.38
CA LEU A 143 1.68 16.59 3.96
C LEU A 143 2.22 15.88 5.20
N ILE A 144 3.46 15.41 5.16
CA ILE A 144 4.17 14.79 6.30
C ILE A 144 4.34 15.78 7.45
N GLU A 145 4.75 17.02 7.17
CA GLU A 145 4.90 18.07 8.18
C GLU A 145 3.56 18.41 8.85
N ARG A 146 2.47 18.41 8.06
CA ARG A 146 1.12 18.74 8.54
C ARG A 146 0.52 17.64 9.42
N TYR A 147 0.58 16.38 8.97
CA TYR A 147 -0.12 15.26 9.63
C TYR A 147 0.78 14.39 10.49
N ARG A 148 2.09 14.49 10.30
CA ARG A 148 3.08 13.70 11.04
C ARG A 148 2.72 12.23 11.10
N PRO A 149 2.68 11.53 9.96
CA PRO A 149 2.41 10.10 9.93
C PRO A 149 3.49 9.33 10.69
N SER A 150 3.15 8.15 11.17
CA SER A 150 4.10 7.25 11.82
C SER A 150 5.00 6.52 10.82
N LEU A 151 4.50 6.33 9.60
CA LEU A 151 5.21 5.70 8.49
C LEU A 151 4.90 6.43 7.17
N PHE A 152 5.81 6.28 6.22
CA PHE A 152 5.62 6.58 4.81
C PHE A 152 6.11 5.40 3.99
N SER A 153 5.32 5.01 2.99
CA SER A 153 5.63 3.91 2.07
C SER A 153 5.41 4.31 0.62
N GLU A 154 6.05 3.60 -0.30
CA GLU A 154 5.93 3.78 -1.75
C GLU A 154 6.26 2.46 -2.46
N HIS A 155 5.77 2.30 -3.69
CA HIS A 155 5.90 1.07 -4.47
C HIS A 155 7.26 0.91 -5.16
N LEU A 156 7.75 -0.32 -5.26
CA LEU A 156 8.83 -0.70 -6.17
C LEU A 156 8.28 -0.82 -7.60
N ALA A 157 7.89 0.29 -8.18
CA ALA A 157 7.28 0.37 -9.49
C ALA A 157 7.62 1.68 -10.18
N TRP A 158 7.26 1.80 -11.45
CA TRP A 158 7.29 3.08 -12.16
C TRP A 158 5.92 3.37 -12.78
N SER A 159 5.54 4.64 -12.78
CA SER A 159 4.26 5.14 -13.28
C SER A 159 4.41 6.35 -14.19
N SER A 160 5.64 6.87 -14.38
CA SER A 160 5.90 8.03 -15.23
C SER A 160 7.10 7.79 -16.15
N HIS A 161 7.01 8.25 -17.41
CA HIS A 161 8.07 8.17 -18.41
C HIS A 161 7.96 9.34 -19.38
N ASP A 162 9.05 10.05 -19.64
CA ASP A 162 9.13 11.19 -20.59
C ASP A 162 8.02 12.24 -20.37
N GLY A 163 7.69 12.54 -19.13
CA GLY A 163 6.66 13.52 -18.77
C GLY A 163 5.21 13.03 -18.95
N LEU A 164 5.00 11.76 -19.30
CA LEU A 164 3.71 11.10 -19.31
C LEU A 164 3.51 10.32 -18.00
N TYR A 165 2.38 10.55 -17.35
CA TYR A 165 1.93 9.74 -16.22
C TYR A 165 1.04 8.60 -16.73
N LEU A 166 1.36 7.38 -16.34
CA LEU A 166 0.59 6.19 -16.61
C LEU A 166 -0.16 5.82 -15.33
N ASN A 167 -1.46 5.67 -15.43
CA ASN A 167 -2.29 5.32 -14.28
C ASN A 167 -2.17 3.81 -13.96
N ASP A 168 -0.94 3.37 -13.71
CA ASP A 168 -0.61 1.98 -13.43
C ASP A 168 0.75 1.91 -12.70
N LEU A 169 0.98 0.83 -11.96
CA LEU A 169 2.24 0.51 -11.29
C LEU A 169 2.99 -0.53 -12.12
N LEU A 170 3.93 -0.08 -12.92
CA LEU A 170 4.62 -0.92 -13.89
C LEU A 170 5.88 -1.54 -13.30
N PRO A 171 6.17 -2.82 -13.64
CA PRO A 171 7.35 -3.52 -13.13
C PRO A 171 8.64 -2.98 -13.76
N LEU A 172 9.77 -3.19 -13.09
CA LEU A 172 11.11 -2.85 -13.56
C LEU A 172 11.98 -4.11 -13.63
N PRO A 173 12.99 -4.15 -14.51
CA PRO A 173 13.92 -5.26 -14.55
C PRO A 173 14.86 -5.20 -13.33
N TYR A 174 15.07 -6.33 -12.65
CA TYR A 174 15.96 -6.41 -11.51
C TYR A 174 17.41 -6.59 -11.98
N THR A 175 18.04 -5.47 -12.35
CA THR A 175 19.43 -5.36 -12.80
C THR A 175 20.22 -4.46 -11.86
N GLU A 176 21.56 -4.47 -11.96
CA GLU A 176 22.39 -3.55 -11.15
C GLU A 176 22.10 -2.08 -11.48
N GLU A 177 21.87 -1.74 -12.75
CA GLU A 177 21.51 -0.38 -13.16
C GLU A 177 20.22 0.12 -12.53
N THR A 178 19.17 -0.72 -12.53
CA THR A 178 17.90 -0.35 -11.88
C THR A 178 18.02 -0.32 -10.37
N LEU A 179 18.86 -1.19 -9.79
CA LEU A 179 19.15 -1.19 -8.36
C LEU A 179 19.83 0.12 -7.92
N GLU A 180 20.87 0.57 -8.66
CA GLU A 180 21.56 1.84 -8.38
C GLU A 180 20.54 2.99 -8.40
N ARG A 181 19.74 3.10 -9.46
CA ARG A 181 18.74 4.16 -9.62
C ARG A 181 17.68 4.15 -8.52
N VAL A 182 17.12 2.98 -8.19
CA VAL A 182 16.14 2.85 -7.09
C VAL A 182 16.76 3.29 -5.76
N CYS A 183 18.00 2.92 -5.50
CA CYS A 183 18.72 3.36 -4.29
C CYS A 183 18.92 4.87 -4.26
N GLU A 184 19.33 5.49 -5.37
CA GLU A 184 19.47 6.96 -5.49
C GLU A 184 18.14 7.67 -5.23
N HIS A 185 17.04 7.20 -5.81
CA HIS A 185 15.72 7.78 -5.59
C HIS A 185 15.24 7.63 -4.14
N ILE A 186 15.46 6.47 -3.52
CA ILE A 186 15.09 6.25 -2.11
C ILE A 186 15.91 7.17 -1.19
N ASP A 187 17.19 7.31 -1.42
CA ASP A 187 18.05 8.19 -0.62
C ASP A 187 17.60 9.65 -0.76
N GLU A 188 17.26 10.10 -1.97
CA GLU A 188 16.71 11.43 -2.23
C GLU A 188 15.38 11.65 -1.49
N VAL A 189 14.46 10.68 -1.54
CA VAL A 189 13.17 10.74 -0.81
C VAL A 189 13.41 10.81 0.69
N GLN A 190 14.24 9.94 1.25
CA GLN A 190 14.52 9.91 2.69
C GLN A 190 15.20 11.21 3.16
N GLU A 191 16.11 11.77 2.35
CA GLU A 191 16.75 13.05 2.63
C GLU A 191 15.74 14.20 2.58
N ALA A 192 14.88 14.27 1.56
CA ALA A 192 13.89 15.33 1.42
C ALA A 192 12.83 15.29 2.53
N LEU A 193 12.32 14.11 2.85
CA LEU A 193 11.25 13.92 3.82
C LEU A 193 11.74 13.83 5.27
N GLN A 194 13.06 13.64 5.50
CA GLN A 194 13.66 13.39 6.82
C GLN A 194 12.97 12.25 7.58
N LEU A 195 12.57 11.22 6.84
CA LEU A 195 11.83 10.07 7.34
C LEU A 195 12.34 8.80 6.62
N ARG A 196 12.53 7.74 7.39
CA ARG A 196 12.81 6.42 6.81
C ARG A 196 11.54 5.91 6.12
N MET A 197 11.63 5.64 4.81
CA MET A 197 10.51 5.09 4.05
C MET A 197 10.47 3.57 4.09
N LEU A 198 9.30 3.00 3.77
CA LEU A 198 9.13 1.60 3.44
C LEU A 198 8.97 1.45 1.92
N LEU A 199 9.61 0.43 1.36
CA LEU A 199 9.46 0.07 -0.04
C LEU A 199 8.59 -1.18 -0.14
N GLU A 200 7.55 -1.11 -0.97
CA GLU A 200 6.57 -2.18 -1.15
C GLU A 200 6.94 -3.09 -2.32
N ASN A 201 6.78 -4.41 -2.13
CA ASN A 201 6.84 -5.39 -3.21
C ASN A 201 5.60 -5.26 -4.11
N PRO A 202 5.77 -5.12 -5.45
CA PRO A 202 4.66 -4.89 -6.37
C PRO A 202 3.86 -6.17 -6.65
N SER A 203 2.65 -6.04 -7.18
CA SER A 203 2.03 -7.07 -8.01
C SER A 203 2.49 -6.91 -9.46
N THR A 204 2.82 -8.01 -10.15
CA THR A 204 3.31 -7.92 -11.53
C THR A 204 2.58 -8.89 -12.46
N TYR A 205 2.36 -8.44 -13.69
CA TYR A 205 1.70 -9.19 -14.77
C TYR A 205 2.66 -9.54 -15.90
N VAL A 206 3.85 -8.96 -15.87
CA VAL A 206 4.91 -9.16 -16.86
C VAL A 206 6.21 -9.48 -16.13
N ALA A 207 6.90 -10.52 -16.57
CA ALA A 207 8.23 -10.87 -16.10
C ALA A 207 9.27 -10.55 -17.18
N PHE A 208 10.43 -10.04 -16.77
CA PHE A 208 11.57 -9.83 -17.65
C PHE A 208 12.30 -11.16 -17.88
N ALA A 209 12.72 -11.42 -19.13
CA ALA A 209 13.26 -12.72 -19.52
C ALA A 209 14.58 -13.10 -18.82
N ASP A 210 15.43 -12.12 -18.56
CA ASP A 210 16.77 -12.33 -18.00
C ASP A 210 17.06 -11.35 -16.85
N PRO A 211 16.39 -11.51 -15.68
CA PRO A 211 16.72 -10.68 -14.52
C PRO A 211 18.13 -11.05 -13.99
N ALA A 212 18.93 -10.05 -13.63
CA ALA A 212 20.24 -10.29 -13.05
C ALA A 212 20.17 -10.83 -11.61
N MET A 213 19.05 -10.59 -10.92
CA MET A 213 18.77 -11.05 -9.57
C MET A 213 17.25 -11.28 -9.37
N SER A 214 16.88 -12.06 -8.38
CA SER A 214 15.49 -12.22 -7.98
C SER A 214 14.95 -10.95 -7.30
N GLU A 215 13.63 -10.78 -7.24
CA GLU A 215 13.00 -9.68 -6.51
C GLU A 215 13.44 -9.62 -5.05
N VAL A 216 13.51 -10.77 -4.38
CA VAL A 216 13.94 -10.84 -2.97
C VAL A 216 15.39 -10.42 -2.80
N GLU A 217 16.29 -10.79 -3.71
CA GLU A 217 17.68 -10.33 -3.71
C GLU A 217 17.76 -8.83 -3.95
N PHE A 218 16.98 -8.32 -4.90
CA PHE A 218 16.89 -6.89 -5.20
C PHE A 218 16.45 -6.10 -3.98
N LEU A 219 15.32 -6.46 -3.34
CA LEU A 219 14.82 -5.81 -2.14
C LEU A 219 15.82 -5.85 -0.98
N ARG A 220 16.51 -6.97 -0.80
CA ARG A 220 17.56 -7.11 0.21
C ARG A 220 18.73 -6.15 -0.02
N GLU A 221 19.18 -6.02 -1.28
CA GLU A 221 20.23 -5.08 -1.64
C GLU A 221 19.80 -3.62 -1.52
N VAL A 222 18.55 -3.29 -1.87
CA VAL A 222 17.99 -1.94 -1.65
C VAL A 222 18.04 -1.58 -0.17
N VAL A 223 17.51 -2.43 0.70
CA VAL A 223 17.54 -2.20 2.15
C VAL A 223 18.96 -2.05 2.68
N ARG A 224 19.87 -2.89 2.21
CA ARG A 224 21.28 -2.85 2.62
C ARG A 224 21.98 -1.53 2.22
N ARG A 225 21.68 -0.98 1.04
CA ARG A 225 22.32 0.23 0.50
C ARG A 225 21.74 1.49 1.08
N THR A 226 20.40 1.57 1.22
CA THR A 226 19.67 2.80 1.58
C THR A 226 19.24 2.87 3.04
N GLY A 227 19.20 1.72 3.73
CA GLY A 227 18.65 1.65 5.10
C GLY A 227 17.13 1.81 5.17
N CYS A 228 16.41 1.85 4.05
CA CYS A 228 14.94 1.89 4.06
C CYS A 228 14.36 0.63 4.74
N GLY A 229 13.08 0.66 5.07
CA GLY A 229 12.33 -0.53 5.48
C GLY A 229 11.60 -1.15 4.30
N LEU A 230 10.83 -2.20 4.60
CA LEU A 230 9.96 -2.85 3.63
C LEU A 230 8.50 -2.80 4.10
N LEU A 231 7.61 -2.61 3.17
CA LEU A 231 6.22 -2.95 3.28
C LEU A 231 6.03 -4.27 2.54
N LEU A 232 5.47 -5.27 3.21
CA LEU A 232 5.18 -6.56 2.60
C LEU A 232 3.70 -6.67 2.29
N ASP A 233 3.34 -6.54 1.01
CA ASP A 233 2.00 -6.90 0.57
C ASP A 233 1.93 -8.40 0.26
N VAL A 234 1.11 -9.10 1.06
CA VAL A 234 0.92 -10.55 0.99
C VAL A 234 -0.01 -10.92 -0.17
N ASN A 235 -0.96 -10.04 -0.53
CA ASN A 235 -1.82 -10.25 -1.69
C ASN A 235 -1.00 -10.15 -2.99
N ASN A 236 -0.07 -9.19 -3.08
CA ASN A 236 0.84 -9.03 -4.22
C ASN A 236 1.71 -10.28 -4.41
N VAL A 237 2.25 -10.84 -3.33
CA VAL A 237 2.98 -12.12 -3.40
C VAL A 237 2.08 -13.24 -3.91
N PHE A 238 0.84 -13.32 -3.42
CA PHE A 238 -0.11 -14.36 -3.86
C PHE A 238 -0.49 -14.19 -5.33
N VAL A 239 -0.84 -12.98 -5.75
CA VAL A 239 -1.17 -12.63 -7.15
C VAL A 239 -0.02 -13.00 -8.08
N GLN A 240 1.19 -12.56 -7.77
CA GLN A 240 2.39 -12.88 -8.55
C GLN A 240 2.65 -14.39 -8.61
N SER A 241 2.46 -15.10 -7.49
CA SER A 241 2.71 -16.55 -7.44
C SER A 241 1.84 -17.33 -8.41
N VAL A 242 0.59 -16.92 -8.57
CA VAL A 242 -0.34 -17.52 -9.55
C VAL A 242 0.02 -17.10 -10.97
N ASN A 243 0.24 -15.80 -11.19
CA ASN A 243 0.50 -15.25 -12.53
C ASN A 243 1.83 -15.74 -13.13
N HIS A 244 2.85 -15.93 -12.31
CA HIS A 244 4.19 -16.35 -12.75
C HIS A 244 4.55 -17.80 -12.40
N GLY A 245 3.69 -18.52 -11.67
CA GLY A 245 3.84 -19.94 -11.39
C GLY A 245 4.95 -20.30 -10.40
N PHE A 246 5.13 -19.52 -9.32
CA PHE A 246 6.06 -19.83 -8.25
C PHE A 246 5.36 -20.13 -6.90
N ASP A 247 6.11 -20.62 -5.93
CA ASP A 247 5.59 -20.93 -4.59
C ASP A 247 5.60 -19.66 -3.70
N ALA A 248 4.41 -19.14 -3.36
CA ALA A 248 4.25 -17.98 -2.51
C ALA A 248 4.85 -18.19 -1.10
N THR A 249 4.77 -19.41 -0.55
CA THR A 249 5.34 -19.72 0.77
C THR A 249 6.87 -19.65 0.73
N ALA A 250 7.47 -20.21 -0.32
CA ALA A 250 8.92 -20.13 -0.51
C ALA A 250 9.39 -18.68 -0.72
N PHE A 251 8.60 -17.84 -1.39
CA PHE A 251 8.89 -16.41 -1.51
C PHE A 251 8.92 -15.72 -0.14
N ILE A 252 7.88 -15.91 0.69
CA ILE A 252 7.83 -15.38 2.06
C ILE A 252 8.98 -15.93 2.91
N ASP A 253 9.37 -17.20 2.71
CA ASP A 253 10.49 -17.82 3.43
C ASP A 253 11.84 -17.18 3.10
N ALA A 254 12.01 -16.69 1.88
CA ALA A 254 13.20 -15.98 1.45
C ALA A 254 13.16 -14.48 1.74
N PHE A 255 11.97 -13.91 1.97
CA PHE A 255 11.79 -12.46 2.16
C PHE A 255 12.51 -11.96 3.43
N PRO A 256 13.14 -10.77 3.40
CA PRO A 256 13.87 -10.20 4.55
C PRO A 256 12.90 -9.61 5.58
N VAL A 257 12.13 -10.47 6.25
CA VAL A 257 11.03 -10.10 7.18
C VAL A 257 11.47 -9.28 8.38
N GLU A 258 12.75 -9.26 8.71
CA GLU A 258 13.34 -8.44 9.77
C GLU A 258 13.27 -6.95 9.47
N HIS A 259 13.17 -6.57 8.19
CA HIS A 259 13.07 -5.19 7.72
C HIS A 259 11.62 -4.74 7.46
N VAL A 260 10.64 -5.63 7.65
CA VAL A 260 9.23 -5.31 7.45
C VAL A 260 8.71 -4.43 8.56
N GLY A 261 8.28 -3.22 8.20
CA GLY A 261 7.64 -2.24 9.08
C GLY A 261 6.12 -2.33 9.07
N GLU A 262 5.54 -2.76 7.95
CA GLU A 262 4.10 -2.84 7.70
C GLU A 262 3.78 -4.01 6.78
N ILE A 263 2.59 -4.57 6.91
CA ILE A 263 2.05 -5.64 6.04
C ILE A 263 0.74 -5.15 5.44
N HIS A 264 0.55 -5.34 4.13
CA HIS A 264 -0.73 -5.13 3.46
C HIS A 264 -1.43 -6.44 3.13
N LEU A 265 -2.76 -6.41 3.18
CA LEU A 265 -3.67 -7.47 2.80
C LEU A 265 -4.79 -6.87 1.95
N GLY A 266 -4.91 -7.28 0.71
CA GLY A 266 -5.95 -6.86 -0.23
C GLY A 266 -6.73 -8.04 -0.81
N GLY A 267 -7.85 -7.75 -1.46
CA GLY A 267 -8.57 -8.68 -2.30
C GLY A 267 -8.10 -8.57 -3.76
N HIS A 268 -8.28 -9.62 -4.55
CA HIS A 268 -7.90 -9.67 -5.96
C HIS A 268 -9.01 -10.28 -6.83
N ALA A 269 -9.14 -9.81 -8.08
CA ALA A 269 -10.04 -10.42 -9.04
C ALA A 269 -9.41 -11.66 -9.69
N ALA A 270 -10.25 -12.63 -10.01
CA ALA A 270 -9.85 -13.75 -10.85
C ALA A 270 -10.27 -13.47 -12.30
N ASP A 271 -9.35 -13.69 -13.22
CA ASP A 271 -9.51 -13.57 -14.67
C ASP A 271 -8.76 -14.71 -15.37
N SER A 272 -8.69 -14.67 -16.67
CA SER A 272 -7.90 -15.57 -17.50
C SER A 272 -7.18 -14.80 -18.61
N ASP A 273 -5.97 -15.23 -18.92
CA ASP A 273 -5.23 -14.70 -20.07
C ASP A 273 -5.82 -15.20 -21.42
N ASP A 274 -5.25 -14.76 -22.53
CA ASP A 274 -5.69 -15.13 -23.88
C ASP A 274 -5.60 -16.63 -24.18
N ASP A 275 -4.79 -17.38 -23.43
CA ASP A 275 -4.61 -18.83 -23.53
C ASP A 275 -5.52 -19.61 -22.55
N GLY A 276 -6.32 -18.91 -21.75
CA GLY A 276 -7.22 -19.48 -20.74
C GLY A 276 -6.51 -19.91 -19.45
N SER A 277 -5.26 -19.50 -19.23
CA SER A 277 -4.56 -19.72 -17.96
C SER A 277 -5.08 -18.75 -16.90
N ALA A 278 -5.02 -19.15 -15.62
CA ALA A 278 -5.45 -18.30 -14.53
C ALA A 278 -4.62 -17.01 -14.48
N LEU A 279 -5.31 -15.89 -14.39
CA LEU A 279 -4.75 -14.55 -14.19
C LEU A 279 -5.45 -13.92 -13.00
N LEU A 280 -4.69 -13.48 -12.00
CA LEU A 280 -5.22 -12.71 -10.89
C LEU A 280 -4.90 -11.24 -11.11
N ILE A 281 -5.88 -10.37 -10.82
CA ILE A 281 -5.76 -8.92 -10.91
C ILE A 281 -5.83 -8.35 -9.50
N ASP A 282 -4.83 -7.61 -9.13
CA ASP A 282 -4.72 -6.89 -7.86
C ASP A 282 -5.61 -5.65 -7.90
N ASP A 283 -6.92 -5.85 -7.67
CA ASP A 283 -7.93 -4.81 -7.84
C ASP A 283 -8.41 -4.20 -6.52
N HIS A 284 -8.07 -4.80 -5.38
CA HIS A 284 -8.48 -4.35 -4.04
C HIS A 284 -9.99 -4.00 -3.94
N GLY A 285 -10.83 -4.76 -4.69
CA GLY A 285 -12.26 -4.49 -4.82
C GLY A 285 -13.17 -5.52 -4.13
N ARG A 286 -12.62 -6.40 -3.28
CA ARG A 286 -13.36 -7.49 -2.66
C ARG A 286 -12.72 -8.01 -1.38
N GLU A 287 -13.42 -8.96 -0.72
CA GLU A 287 -12.92 -9.63 0.47
C GLU A 287 -11.59 -10.36 0.20
N ILE A 288 -10.74 -10.41 1.22
CA ILE A 288 -9.45 -11.10 1.17
C ILE A 288 -9.67 -12.61 1.07
N ALA A 289 -9.08 -13.22 0.06
CA ALA A 289 -9.20 -14.66 -0.18
C ALA A 289 -8.60 -15.51 0.95
N ASP A 290 -9.19 -16.68 1.22
CA ASP A 290 -8.69 -17.57 2.27
C ASP A 290 -7.24 -18.03 2.04
N ALA A 291 -6.80 -18.13 0.79
CA ALA A 291 -5.41 -18.43 0.46
C ALA A 291 -4.45 -17.31 0.89
N VAL A 292 -4.84 -16.04 0.74
CA VAL A 292 -4.07 -14.88 1.21
C VAL A 292 -4.05 -14.86 2.74
N TRP A 293 -5.16 -15.16 3.41
CA TRP A 293 -5.20 -15.31 4.87
C TRP A 293 -4.29 -16.43 5.38
N ALA A 294 -4.22 -17.55 4.67
CA ALA A 294 -3.31 -18.65 5.01
C ALA A 294 -1.83 -18.23 4.86
N LEU A 295 -1.50 -17.52 3.78
CA LEU A 295 -0.17 -16.97 3.53
C LEU A 295 0.19 -15.90 4.57
N TYR A 296 -0.76 -15.04 4.97
CA TYR A 296 -0.58 -14.08 6.05
C TYR A 296 -0.28 -14.74 7.40
N ALA A 297 -1.00 -15.82 7.74
CA ALA A 297 -0.70 -16.57 8.96
C ALA A 297 0.73 -17.14 8.96
N HIS A 298 1.22 -17.61 7.79
CA HIS A 298 2.62 -18.02 7.60
C HIS A 298 3.57 -16.83 7.75
N THR A 299 3.25 -15.69 7.13
CA THR A 299 4.03 -14.44 7.25
C THR A 299 4.19 -14.01 8.70
N LEU A 300 3.09 -13.98 9.48
CA LEU A 300 3.14 -13.65 10.90
C LEU A 300 3.96 -14.68 11.71
N ALA A 301 4.04 -15.94 11.26
CA ALA A 301 4.88 -16.94 11.89
C ALA A 301 6.36 -16.56 11.83
N ARG A 302 6.79 -15.95 10.77
CA ARG A 302 8.17 -15.54 10.50
C ARG A 302 8.46 -14.13 11.01
N ALA A 303 7.64 -13.15 10.62
CA ALA A 303 7.85 -11.73 10.94
C ALA A 303 7.48 -11.36 12.39
N GLY A 304 6.64 -12.17 13.05
CA GLY A 304 6.02 -11.78 14.31
C GLY A 304 4.87 -10.81 14.11
N ALA A 305 4.35 -10.26 15.21
CA ALA A 305 3.29 -9.24 15.16
C ALA A 305 3.82 -7.95 14.47
N ARG A 306 3.12 -7.50 13.44
CA ARG A 306 3.41 -6.27 12.69
C ARG A 306 2.14 -5.45 12.52
N PRO A 307 2.22 -4.11 12.34
CA PRO A 307 1.12 -3.34 11.81
C PRO A 307 0.65 -3.96 10.51
N THR A 308 -0.66 -4.15 10.35
CA THR A 308 -1.23 -4.80 9.16
C THR A 308 -2.41 -4.02 8.65
N LEU A 309 -2.36 -3.57 7.41
CA LEU A 309 -3.43 -2.87 6.72
C LEU A 309 -4.40 -3.86 6.08
N ILE A 310 -5.68 -3.57 6.15
CA ILE A 310 -6.68 -4.09 5.23
C ILE A 310 -6.90 -3.04 4.16
N GLU A 311 -6.48 -3.35 2.96
CA GLU A 311 -6.57 -2.46 1.81
C GLU A 311 -7.79 -2.83 0.96
N TRP A 312 -8.67 -1.84 0.76
CA TRP A 312 -9.87 -2.01 -0.05
C TRP A 312 -10.18 -0.70 -0.78
N ASP A 313 -9.77 -0.62 -2.05
CA ASP A 313 -9.70 0.62 -2.81
C ASP A 313 -10.81 0.79 -3.82
N ASN A 314 -11.31 -0.30 -4.37
CA ASN A 314 -12.39 -0.33 -5.34
C ASN A 314 -13.62 -1.00 -4.71
N ASP A 315 -14.81 -0.62 -5.20
CA ASP A 315 -16.08 -1.16 -4.68
C ASP A 315 -16.13 -1.15 -3.14
N VAL A 316 -15.73 0.01 -2.57
CA VAL A 316 -15.55 0.19 -1.11
C VAL A 316 -16.78 -0.29 -0.36
N PRO A 317 -16.65 -1.26 0.56
CA PRO A 317 -17.77 -1.84 1.27
C PRO A 317 -18.28 -0.89 2.37
N ARG A 318 -19.39 -1.23 3.00
CA ARG A 318 -19.82 -0.56 4.23
C ARG A 318 -18.79 -0.79 5.34
N TRP A 319 -18.75 0.15 6.28
CA TRP A 319 -17.77 0.13 7.38
C TRP A 319 -17.73 -1.20 8.15
N GLU A 320 -18.89 -1.79 8.44
CA GLU A 320 -18.96 -3.03 9.21
C GLU A 320 -18.24 -4.20 8.53
N VAL A 321 -18.25 -4.24 7.20
CA VAL A 321 -17.56 -5.29 6.41
C VAL A 321 -16.04 -5.08 6.49
N LEU A 322 -15.56 -3.85 6.19
CA LEU A 322 -14.14 -3.52 6.28
C LEU A 322 -13.60 -3.73 7.71
N PHE A 323 -14.36 -3.29 8.71
CA PHE A 323 -14.01 -3.46 10.12
C PHE A 323 -13.95 -4.93 10.55
N ALA A 324 -14.81 -5.79 10.01
CA ALA A 324 -14.77 -7.23 10.27
C ALA A 324 -13.47 -7.88 9.76
N GLU A 325 -13.01 -7.51 8.56
CA GLU A 325 -11.71 -7.96 8.04
C GLU A 325 -10.55 -7.46 8.93
N ALA A 326 -10.59 -6.22 9.37
CA ALA A 326 -9.59 -5.68 10.31
C ALA A 326 -9.58 -6.44 11.64
N LYS A 327 -10.75 -6.80 12.18
CA LYS A 327 -10.84 -7.64 13.39
C LYS A 327 -10.29 -9.05 13.19
N ARG A 328 -10.44 -9.62 11.98
CA ARG A 328 -9.82 -10.91 11.64
C ARG A 328 -8.29 -10.81 11.67
N ALA A 329 -7.72 -9.72 11.12
CA ALA A 329 -6.27 -9.47 11.19
C ALA A 329 -5.80 -9.23 12.63
N ASP A 330 -6.51 -8.42 13.44
CA ASP A 330 -6.21 -8.20 14.86
C ASP A 330 -6.17 -9.52 15.62
N ALA A 331 -7.11 -10.44 15.39
CA ALA A 331 -7.13 -11.75 16.01
C ALA A 331 -5.91 -12.60 15.64
N ALA A 332 -5.48 -12.58 14.37
CA ALA A 332 -4.29 -13.29 13.91
C ALA A 332 -3.00 -12.73 14.56
N ILE A 333 -2.89 -11.39 14.64
CA ILE A 333 -1.77 -10.70 15.29
C ILE A 333 -1.71 -11.06 16.80
N ALA A 334 -2.86 -11.02 17.50
CA ALA A 334 -2.95 -11.31 18.92
C ALA A 334 -2.55 -12.77 19.24
N ALA A 335 -2.99 -13.73 18.42
CA ALA A 335 -2.61 -15.13 18.56
C ALA A 335 -1.09 -15.34 18.49
N ARG A 336 -0.39 -14.55 17.66
CA ARG A 336 1.08 -14.61 17.57
C ARG A 336 1.79 -14.02 18.79
N ARG A 337 1.27 -12.96 19.37
CA ARG A 337 1.83 -12.36 20.59
C ARG A 337 1.77 -13.33 21.76
N THR A 338 0.66 -14.05 21.88
CA THR A 338 0.44 -15.02 22.97
C THR A 338 1.40 -16.23 22.87
N ASN A 339 1.61 -16.76 21.66
CA ASN A 339 2.49 -17.90 21.43
C ASN A 339 3.97 -17.61 21.71
N ARG A 340 4.44 -16.36 21.54
CA ARG A 340 5.81 -15.95 21.89
C ARG A 340 6.07 -15.91 23.39
N ILE A 341 5.04 -15.67 24.19
CA ILE A 341 5.15 -15.62 25.67
C ILE A 341 5.14 -17.04 26.27
N ALA A 342 4.57 -18.02 25.56
CA ALA A 342 4.37 -19.39 26.05
C ALA A 342 5.56 -20.33 25.79
N VAL A 343 6.61 -19.93 25.07
CA VAL A 343 7.83 -20.75 24.87
C VAL A 343 8.86 -20.33 25.91
N PRO A 344 9.13 -21.16 26.96
CA PRO A 344 10.22 -20.90 27.88
C PRO A 344 11.56 -21.01 27.15
N ALA A 345 12.50 -20.12 27.50
CA ALA A 345 13.86 -20.11 26.99
C ALA A 345 14.63 -21.40 27.36
#